data_434d3c68f41aa7980d4e0cb29556d4c3
#
_entry.id   434d3c68f41aa7980d4e0cb29556d4c3
#
_cell.length_a   1.000
_cell.length_b   1.000
_cell.length_c   1.000
_cell.angle_alpha   90.00
_cell.angle_beta   90.00
_cell.angle_gamma   90.00
#
_symmetry.space_group_name_H-M   'P 1'
#
loop_
_entity.id
_entity.type
_entity.pdbx_description
1 polymer ?
#
loop_
_entity_poly.entity_id
_entity_poly.type
_entity_poly.pdbx_seq_one_letter_code
_entity_poly.pdbx_strand_id
1 'polypeptide(L)'
;MNYFTTYKEHYRELIRLGVPIVIGQIGIVVVGLADNMMVGQFDTLHLAAASFVNSAFNIPILFGLGFSYGLTPLVGQFFGRHDRFRVGQLLRNSLLVNLLIGILLTLIMTFVWFNVDKMGQPEELLPLIRPYFLLQLASLPFVMLFNSFKQFADGITDTRTPMYIMISANVLNIIGNYILIYGKLGF
;
A
#
# COMPACT_ATOMS: atom_id res chain seq x y z
N MET A 1 -41.34 13.03 -11.11
CA MET A 1 -39.90 12.79 -10.91
C MET A 1 -39.71 11.29 -10.70
N ASN A 2 -39.13 10.58 -11.72
CA ASN A 2 -39.10 9.11 -11.71
C ASN A 2 -38.03 8.62 -10.74
N TYR A 3 -38.39 8.16 -9.57
CA TYR A 3 -37.48 7.60 -8.55
C TYR A 3 -36.55 6.53 -9.13
N PHE A 4 -37.02 5.68 -10.05
CA PHE A 4 -36.24 4.61 -10.67
C PHE A 4 -35.08 5.09 -11.55
N THR A 5 -35.21 6.22 -12.27
CA THR A 5 -34.15 6.79 -13.09
C THR A 5 -33.01 7.36 -12.23
N THR A 6 -33.35 8.02 -11.13
CA THR A 6 -32.38 8.57 -10.17
C THR A 6 -31.54 7.48 -9.50
N TYR A 7 -32.19 6.37 -9.08
CA TYR A 7 -31.46 5.23 -8.49
C TYR A 7 -30.50 4.58 -9.50
N LYS A 8 -30.92 4.39 -10.76
CA LYS A 8 -30.07 3.79 -11.80
C LYS A 8 -28.81 4.61 -12.09
N GLU A 9 -28.91 5.93 -12.10
CA GLU A 9 -27.75 6.82 -12.26
C GLU A 9 -26.79 6.72 -11.08
N HIS A 10 -27.28 6.74 -9.84
CA HIS A 10 -26.45 6.56 -8.64
C HIS A 10 -25.75 5.20 -8.61
N TYR A 11 -26.44 4.11 -8.96
CA TYR A 11 -25.81 2.79 -9.06
C TYR A 11 -24.72 2.75 -10.11
N ARG A 12 -24.93 3.38 -11.27
CA ARG A 12 -23.93 3.45 -12.33
C ARG A 12 -22.68 4.21 -11.89
N GLU A 13 -22.84 5.29 -11.15
CA GLU A 13 -21.73 6.07 -10.59
C GLU A 13 -20.97 5.26 -9.53
N LEU A 14 -21.67 4.61 -8.61
CA LEU A 14 -21.07 3.74 -7.60
C LEU A 14 -20.25 2.61 -8.22
N ILE A 15 -20.78 1.93 -9.24
CA ILE A 15 -20.06 0.88 -9.97
C ILE A 15 -18.86 1.47 -10.69
N ARG A 16 -19.00 2.63 -11.35
CA ARG A 16 -17.93 3.29 -12.09
C ARG A 16 -16.74 3.66 -11.19
N LEU A 17 -17.00 4.07 -9.96
CA LEU A 17 -15.98 4.43 -8.98
C LEU A 17 -15.47 3.20 -8.22
N GLY A 18 -16.35 2.28 -7.85
CA GLY A 18 -16.01 1.12 -7.05
C GLY A 18 -15.21 0.05 -7.79
N VAL A 19 -15.55 -0.22 -9.06
CA VAL A 19 -14.86 -1.26 -9.85
C VAL A 19 -13.35 -1.02 -9.96
N PRO A 20 -12.83 0.18 -10.28
CA PRO A 20 -11.40 0.43 -10.30
C PRO A 20 -10.72 0.21 -8.95
N ILE A 21 -11.37 0.62 -7.85
CA ILE A 21 -10.86 0.39 -6.49
C ILE A 21 -10.73 -1.11 -6.21
N VAL A 22 -11.77 -1.89 -6.52
CA VAL A 22 -11.77 -3.35 -6.32
C VAL A 22 -10.68 -4.01 -7.17
N ILE A 23 -10.53 -3.63 -8.44
CA ILE A 23 -9.47 -4.14 -9.32
C ILE A 23 -8.10 -3.85 -8.72
N GLY A 24 -7.86 -2.63 -8.23
CA GLY A 24 -6.62 -2.27 -7.54
C GLY A 24 -6.36 -3.15 -6.32
N GLN A 25 -7.37 -3.40 -5.48
CA GLN A 25 -7.25 -4.25 -4.29
C GLN A 25 -6.99 -5.72 -4.65
N ILE A 26 -7.66 -6.25 -5.66
CA ILE A 26 -7.38 -7.59 -6.18
C ILE A 26 -5.92 -7.68 -6.66
N GLY A 27 -5.42 -6.63 -7.34
CA GLY A 27 -4.03 -6.56 -7.77
C GLY A 27 -3.02 -6.71 -6.62
N ILE A 28 -3.28 -6.09 -5.46
CA ILE A 28 -2.42 -6.24 -4.27
C ILE A 28 -2.41 -7.69 -3.77
N VAL A 29 -3.59 -8.33 -3.73
CA VAL A 29 -3.69 -9.73 -3.29
C VAL A 29 -2.95 -10.65 -4.26
N VAL A 30 -3.13 -10.45 -5.56
CA VAL A 30 -2.48 -11.28 -6.60
C VAL A 30 -0.96 -11.13 -6.55
N VAL A 31 -0.43 -9.90 -6.41
CA VAL A 31 1.01 -9.72 -6.32
C VAL A 31 1.58 -10.34 -5.03
N GLY A 32 0.89 -10.21 -3.90
CA GLY A 32 1.32 -10.86 -2.66
C GLY A 32 1.36 -12.40 -2.76
N LEU A 33 0.39 -13.01 -3.47
CA LEU A 33 0.40 -14.44 -3.76
C LEU A 33 1.57 -14.81 -4.68
N ALA A 34 1.79 -14.03 -5.75
CA ALA A 34 2.90 -14.27 -6.69
C ALA A 34 4.26 -14.18 -5.97
N ASP A 35 4.47 -13.16 -5.15
CA ASP A 35 5.69 -12.98 -4.36
C ASP A 35 5.94 -14.18 -3.44
N ASN A 36 4.93 -14.60 -2.68
CA ASN A 36 5.04 -15.76 -1.79
C ASN A 36 5.33 -17.05 -2.55
N MET A 37 4.70 -17.26 -3.71
CA MET A 37 4.95 -18.44 -4.55
C MET A 37 6.36 -18.42 -5.12
N MET A 38 6.83 -17.29 -5.62
CA MET A 38 8.17 -17.16 -6.23
C MET A 38 9.28 -17.35 -5.19
N VAL A 39 9.17 -16.69 -4.04
CA VAL A 39 10.14 -16.85 -2.95
C VAL A 39 10.09 -18.26 -2.38
N GLY A 40 8.89 -18.85 -2.19
CA GLY A 40 8.75 -20.20 -1.67
C GLY A 40 9.29 -21.30 -2.59
N GLN A 41 9.27 -21.09 -3.92
CA GLN A 41 9.90 -21.99 -4.89
C GLN A 41 11.43 -21.89 -4.89
N PHE A 42 11.96 -20.74 -4.52
CA PHE A 42 13.41 -20.53 -4.42
C PHE A 42 13.99 -21.18 -3.15
N ASP A 43 13.44 -20.81 -1.98
CA ASP A 43 13.87 -21.35 -0.69
C ASP A 43 12.82 -21.12 0.41
N THR A 44 12.56 -22.15 1.20
CA THR A 44 11.59 -22.11 2.31
C THR A 44 12.04 -21.23 3.49
N LEU A 45 13.36 -21.14 3.74
CA LEU A 45 13.90 -20.25 4.78
C LEU A 45 13.71 -18.78 4.41
N HIS A 46 13.93 -18.41 3.15
CA HIS A 46 13.68 -17.06 2.65
C HIS A 46 12.17 -16.71 2.74
N LEU A 47 11.29 -17.68 2.41
CA LEU A 47 9.84 -17.48 2.56
C LEU A 47 9.45 -17.29 4.03
N ALA A 48 10.01 -18.05 4.95
CA ALA A 48 9.74 -17.93 6.38
C ALA A 48 10.18 -16.54 6.89
N ALA A 49 11.39 -16.08 6.52
CA ALA A 49 11.90 -14.77 6.87
C ALA A 49 11.03 -13.63 6.32
N ALA A 50 10.64 -13.71 5.03
CA ALA A 50 9.77 -12.73 4.39
C ALA A 50 8.38 -12.70 5.04
N SER A 51 7.79 -13.85 5.34
CA SER A 51 6.48 -13.98 5.99
C SER A 51 6.49 -13.37 7.40
N PHE A 52 7.56 -13.59 8.17
CA PHE A 52 7.72 -12.97 9.48
C PHE A 52 7.76 -11.44 9.39
N VAL A 53 8.60 -10.89 8.51
CA VAL A 53 8.73 -9.44 8.34
C VAL A 53 7.41 -8.84 7.85
N ASN A 54 6.77 -9.42 6.84
CA ASN A 54 5.48 -8.96 6.33
C ASN A 54 4.40 -8.95 7.43
N SER A 55 4.37 -9.98 8.28
CA SER A 55 3.44 -10.06 9.40
C SER A 55 3.69 -8.97 10.44
N ALA A 56 4.97 -8.69 10.76
CA ALA A 56 5.36 -7.63 11.68
C ALA A 56 4.97 -6.24 11.15
N PHE A 57 5.11 -6.00 9.84
CA PHE A 57 4.76 -4.73 9.20
C PHE A 57 3.26 -4.56 8.93
N ASN A 58 2.47 -5.63 8.93
CA ASN A 58 1.04 -5.56 8.65
C ASN A 58 0.30 -4.64 9.64
N ILE A 59 0.61 -4.75 10.94
CA ILE A 59 -0.04 -3.94 11.98
C ILE A 59 0.23 -2.43 11.80
N PRO A 60 1.50 -1.96 11.72
CA PRO A 60 1.79 -0.54 11.55
C PRO A 60 1.27 0.00 10.20
N ILE A 61 1.35 -0.77 9.12
CA ILE A 61 0.80 -0.37 7.83
C ILE A 61 -0.72 -0.21 7.92
N LEU A 62 -1.43 -1.16 8.52
CA LEU A 62 -2.89 -1.08 8.69
C LEU A 62 -3.30 0.16 9.50
N PHE A 63 -2.55 0.48 10.55
CA PHE A 63 -2.77 1.70 11.34
C PHE A 63 -2.59 2.96 10.49
N GLY A 64 -1.49 3.06 9.73
CA GLY A 64 -1.22 4.18 8.85
C GLY A 64 -2.26 4.33 7.73
N LEU A 65 -2.72 3.20 7.14
CA LEU A 65 -3.79 3.18 6.15
C LEU A 65 -5.11 3.69 6.73
N GLY A 66 -5.48 3.23 7.93
CA GLY A 66 -6.70 3.67 8.61
C GLY A 66 -6.73 5.19 8.80
N PHE A 67 -5.58 5.78 9.15
CA PHE A 67 -5.45 7.23 9.24
C PHE A 67 -5.62 7.91 7.87
N SER A 68 -4.97 7.37 6.83
CA SER A 68 -5.04 7.92 5.48
C SER A 68 -6.45 7.92 4.89
N TYR A 69 -7.28 6.92 5.23
CA TYR A 69 -8.65 6.80 4.73
C TYR A 69 -9.56 7.97 5.13
N GLY A 70 -9.25 8.67 6.20
CA GLY A 70 -9.98 9.88 6.60
C GLY A 70 -9.89 11.03 5.58
N LEU A 71 -8.90 11.01 4.68
CA LEU A 71 -8.73 12.05 3.67
C LEU A 71 -9.81 12.02 2.60
N THR A 72 -10.20 10.84 2.12
CA THR A 72 -11.15 10.68 1.01
C THR A 72 -12.49 11.41 1.24
N PRO A 73 -13.20 11.23 2.38
CA PRO A 73 -14.46 11.94 2.60
C PRO A 73 -14.27 13.46 2.75
N LEU A 74 -13.16 13.91 3.35
CA LEU A 74 -12.86 15.33 3.48
C LEU A 74 -12.65 15.98 2.11
N VAL A 75 -11.83 15.37 1.26
CA VAL A 75 -11.61 15.84 -0.11
C VAL A 75 -12.91 15.84 -0.90
N GLY A 76 -13.70 14.76 -0.82
CA GLY A 76 -14.98 14.65 -1.52
C GLY A 76 -15.98 15.75 -1.16
N GLN A 77 -16.04 16.15 0.12
CA GLN A 77 -16.89 17.24 0.56
C GLN A 77 -16.53 18.58 -0.08
N PHE A 78 -15.26 18.96 -0.10
CA PHE A 78 -14.82 20.23 -0.69
C PHE A 78 -14.80 20.18 -2.21
N PHE A 79 -14.50 19.02 -2.79
CA PHE A 79 -14.58 18.81 -4.23
C PHE A 79 -16.01 18.96 -4.74
N GLY A 80 -17.00 18.37 -4.05
CA GLY A 80 -18.43 18.52 -4.37
C GLY A 80 -18.95 19.96 -4.20
N ARG A 81 -18.30 20.78 -3.37
CA ARG A 81 -18.58 22.22 -3.22
C ARG A 81 -17.83 23.10 -4.21
N HIS A 82 -17.05 22.52 -5.13
CA HIS A 82 -16.18 23.22 -6.08
C HIS A 82 -15.12 24.14 -5.43
N ASP A 83 -14.77 23.90 -4.16
CA ASP A 83 -13.75 24.66 -3.43
C ASP A 83 -12.34 24.08 -3.72
N ARG A 84 -11.82 24.41 -4.90
CA ARG A 84 -10.51 23.91 -5.34
C ARG A 84 -9.35 24.34 -4.43
N PHE A 85 -9.48 25.50 -3.79
CA PHE A 85 -8.44 26.00 -2.90
C PHE A 85 -8.29 25.09 -1.67
N ARG A 86 -9.41 24.76 -1.02
CA ARG A 86 -9.39 23.84 0.13
C ARG A 86 -8.99 22.41 -0.28
N VAL A 87 -9.41 21.93 -1.43
CA VAL A 87 -8.98 20.63 -1.97
C VAL A 87 -7.45 20.58 -2.08
N GLY A 88 -6.80 21.63 -2.63
CA GLY A 88 -5.34 21.72 -2.69
C GLY A 88 -4.66 21.80 -1.32
N GLN A 89 -5.26 22.54 -0.38
CA GLN A 89 -4.75 22.60 1.01
C GLN A 89 -4.83 21.23 1.69
N LEU A 90 -5.91 20.48 1.50
CA LEU A 90 -6.06 19.13 2.05
C LEU A 90 -4.99 18.18 1.54
N LEU A 91 -4.67 18.21 0.24
CA LEU A 91 -3.58 17.41 -0.31
C LEU A 91 -2.25 17.75 0.35
N ARG A 92 -1.89 19.03 0.39
CA ARG A 92 -0.63 19.47 0.98
C ARG A 92 -0.51 19.07 2.45
N ASN A 93 -1.56 19.29 3.23
CA ASN A 93 -1.57 18.95 4.65
C ASN A 93 -1.52 17.42 4.85
N SER A 94 -2.26 16.67 4.03
CA SER A 94 -2.26 15.21 4.13
C SER A 94 -0.89 14.61 3.78
N LEU A 95 -0.19 15.14 2.79
CA LEU A 95 1.17 14.70 2.46
C LEU A 95 2.12 14.90 3.65
N LEU A 96 2.07 16.07 4.29
CA LEU A 96 2.90 16.34 5.47
C LEU A 96 2.55 15.40 6.63
N VAL A 97 1.27 15.24 6.94
CA VAL A 97 0.84 14.40 8.06
C VAL A 97 1.12 12.91 7.79
N ASN A 98 0.86 12.42 6.59
CA ASN A 98 1.17 11.04 6.23
C ASN A 98 2.68 10.77 6.21
N LEU A 99 3.50 11.75 5.78
CA LEU A 99 4.96 11.65 5.90
C LEU A 99 5.41 11.55 7.36
N LEU A 100 4.87 12.40 8.24
CA LEU A 100 5.17 12.36 9.67
C LEU A 100 4.75 11.03 10.32
N ILE A 101 3.59 10.50 9.95
CA ILE A 101 3.14 9.17 10.39
C ILE A 101 4.08 8.09 9.85
N GLY A 102 4.47 8.17 8.59
CA GLY A 102 5.43 7.24 7.99
C GLY A 102 6.78 7.23 8.73
N ILE A 103 7.30 8.42 9.06
CA ILE A 103 8.53 8.56 9.85
C ILE A 103 8.32 8.01 11.27
N LEU A 104 7.21 8.32 11.93
CA LEU A 104 6.91 7.82 13.27
C LEU A 104 6.84 6.28 13.29
N LEU A 105 6.13 5.68 12.34
CA LEU A 105 6.05 4.22 12.19
C LEU A 105 7.42 3.62 11.90
N THR A 106 8.24 4.27 11.07
CA THR A 106 9.62 3.84 10.81
C THR A 106 10.45 3.85 12.10
N LEU A 107 10.34 4.88 12.93
CA LEU A 107 11.06 4.97 14.21
C LEU A 107 10.62 3.85 15.18
N ILE A 108 9.31 3.61 15.30
CA ILE A 108 8.76 2.53 16.13
C ILE A 108 9.28 1.17 15.63
N MET A 109 9.20 0.93 14.32
CA MET A 109 9.65 -0.35 13.74
C MET A 109 11.18 -0.50 13.76
N THR A 110 11.94 0.60 13.77
CA THR A 110 13.38 0.56 14.00
C THR A 110 13.69 0.05 15.41
N PHE A 111 12.92 0.47 16.42
CA PHE A 111 13.06 -0.08 17.77
C PHE A 111 12.76 -1.60 17.79
N VAL A 112 11.74 -2.05 17.05
CA VAL A 112 11.45 -3.49 16.88
C VAL A 112 12.63 -4.20 16.21
N TRP A 113 13.22 -3.62 15.17
CA TRP A 113 14.38 -4.19 14.47
C TRP A 113 15.59 -4.42 15.38
N PHE A 114 15.88 -3.49 16.30
CA PHE A 114 16.95 -3.67 17.30
C PHE A 114 16.69 -4.82 18.28
N ASN A 115 15.42 -5.22 18.44
CA ASN A 115 15.01 -6.27 19.35
C ASN A 115 14.54 -7.55 18.63
N VAL A 116 14.74 -7.67 17.32
CA VAL A 116 14.23 -8.80 16.53
C VAL A 116 14.77 -10.14 17.03
N ASP A 117 15.97 -10.17 17.55
CA ASP A 117 16.61 -11.39 18.11
C ASP A 117 15.85 -11.92 19.36
N LYS A 118 15.13 -11.05 20.06
CA LYS A 118 14.34 -11.40 21.25
C LYS A 118 12.90 -11.85 20.90
N MET A 119 12.54 -11.85 19.63
CA MET A 119 11.17 -12.21 19.20
C MET A 119 10.98 -13.71 18.99
N GLY A 120 11.94 -14.54 19.44
CA GLY A 120 11.81 -16.00 19.41
C GLY A 120 11.92 -16.64 18.03
N GLN A 121 12.53 -15.96 17.07
CA GLN A 121 12.80 -16.51 15.75
C GLN A 121 14.02 -17.43 15.79
N PRO A 122 14.05 -18.53 14.99
CA PRO A 122 15.24 -19.36 14.84
C PRO A 122 16.46 -18.53 14.42
N GLU A 123 17.61 -18.83 15.00
CA GLU A 123 18.87 -18.12 14.70
C GLU A 123 19.24 -18.14 13.21
N GLU A 124 18.88 -19.21 12.51
CA GLU A 124 19.10 -19.38 11.07
C GLU A 124 18.34 -18.36 10.21
N LEU A 125 17.21 -17.82 10.71
CA LEU A 125 16.41 -16.84 9.98
C LEU A 125 16.89 -15.39 10.20
N LEU A 126 17.60 -15.09 11.28
CA LEU A 126 18.01 -13.73 11.63
C LEU A 126 18.86 -13.04 10.53
N PRO A 127 19.83 -13.73 9.89
CA PRO A 127 20.58 -13.12 8.78
C PRO A 127 19.74 -12.73 7.57
N LEU A 128 18.62 -13.42 7.35
CA LEU A 128 17.67 -13.14 6.27
C LEU A 128 16.64 -12.07 6.66
N ILE A 129 16.16 -12.13 7.89
CA ILE A 129 15.18 -11.17 8.43
C ILE A 129 15.74 -9.75 8.46
N ARG A 130 16.96 -9.56 8.99
CA ARG A 130 17.55 -8.24 9.21
C ARG A 130 17.62 -7.34 7.96
N PRO A 131 18.22 -7.79 6.83
CA PRO A 131 18.28 -6.96 5.63
C PRO A 131 16.91 -6.72 5.02
N TYR A 132 16.02 -7.72 4.99
CA TYR A 132 14.68 -7.56 4.47
C TYR A 132 13.85 -6.57 5.31
N PHE A 133 13.99 -6.62 6.64
CA PHE A 133 13.34 -5.69 7.56
C PHE A 133 13.81 -4.24 7.31
N LEU A 134 15.12 -4.01 7.07
CA LEU A 134 15.66 -2.67 6.76
C LEU A 134 15.08 -2.10 5.47
N LEU A 135 14.95 -2.92 4.42
CA LEU A 135 14.32 -2.49 3.16
C LEU A 135 12.85 -2.11 3.38
N GLN A 136 12.14 -2.90 4.18
CA GLN A 136 10.76 -2.62 4.51
C GLN A 136 10.61 -1.34 5.36
N LEU A 137 11.53 -1.08 6.31
CA LEU A 137 11.60 0.18 7.06
C LEU A 137 11.74 1.39 6.14
N ALA A 138 12.66 1.32 5.19
CA ALA A 138 12.88 2.40 4.23
C ALA A 138 11.66 2.66 3.34
N SER A 139 10.83 1.65 3.10
CA SER A 139 9.62 1.78 2.27
C SER A 139 8.45 2.49 2.97
N LEU A 140 8.35 2.45 4.30
CA LEU A 140 7.19 2.96 5.05
C LEU A 140 6.81 4.41 4.74
N PRO A 141 7.74 5.39 4.73
CA PRO A 141 7.39 6.77 4.40
C PRO A 141 6.82 6.91 2.98
N PHE A 142 7.36 6.15 2.03
CA PHE A 142 6.88 6.16 0.63
C PHE A 142 5.50 5.53 0.51
N VAL A 143 5.23 4.45 1.24
CA VAL A 143 3.91 3.82 1.31
C VAL A 143 2.87 4.81 1.85
N MET A 144 3.19 5.56 2.91
CA MET A 144 2.30 6.57 3.47
C MET A 144 2.05 7.73 2.50
N LEU A 145 3.08 8.21 1.80
CA LEU A 145 2.92 9.24 0.77
C LEU A 145 2.06 8.76 -0.40
N PHE A 146 2.31 7.54 -0.90
CA PHE A 146 1.48 6.95 -1.95
C PHE A 146 0.02 6.85 -1.53
N ASN A 147 -0.26 6.41 -0.30
CA ASN A 147 -1.62 6.34 0.23
C ASN A 147 -2.28 7.72 0.32
N SER A 148 -1.54 8.77 0.68
CA SER A 148 -2.07 10.14 0.66
C SER A 148 -2.53 10.55 -0.74
N PHE A 149 -1.73 10.30 -1.77
CA PHE A 149 -2.11 10.57 -3.16
C PHE A 149 -3.29 9.72 -3.62
N LYS A 150 -3.29 8.42 -3.26
CA LYS A 150 -4.38 7.50 -3.59
C LYS A 150 -5.71 7.96 -2.98
N GLN A 151 -5.72 8.25 -1.68
CA GLN A 151 -6.94 8.70 -1.00
C GLN A 151 -7.42 10.07 -1.51
N PHE A 152 -6.50 10.96 -1.88
CA PHE A 152 -6.83 12.21 -2.53
C PHE A 152 -7.49 11.99 -3.89
N ALA A 153 -6.92 11.14 -4.75
CA ALA A 153 -7.46 10.82 -6.06
C ALA A 153 -8.86 10.19 -5.96
N ASP A 154 -9.04 9.25 -5.02
CA ASP A 154 -10.34 8.65 -4.72
C ASP A 154 -11.36 9.74 -4.28
N GLY A 155 -10.93 10.72 -3.49
CA GLY A 155 -11.75 11.83 -3.02
C GLY A 155 -12.20 12.81 -4.13
N ILE A 156 -11.39 13.00 -5.16
CA ILE A 156 -11.77 13.79 -6.36
C ILE A 156 -12.44 12.93 -7.45
N THR A 157 -12.86 11.71 -7.11
CA THR A 157 -13.50 10.74 -8.00
C THR A 157 -12.63 10.20 -9.14
N ASP A 158 -11.31 10.37 -9.07
CA ASP A 158 -10.34 9.75 -9.99
C ASP A 158 -9.81 8.44 -9.40
N THR A 159 -10.62 7.40 -9.46
CA THR A 159 -10.24 6.05 -8.99
C THR A 159 -9.43 5.25 -10.02
N ARG A 160 -9.39 5.71 -11.27
CA ARG A 160 -8.71 5.01 -12.37
C ARG A 160 -7.20 5.22 -12.37
N THR A 161 -6.75 6.45 -12.12
CA THR A 161 -5.32 6.77 -12.09
C THR A 161 -4.57 5.94 -11.04
N PRO A 162 -4.99 5.87 -9.75
CA PRO A 162 -4.36 4.97 -8.80
C PRO A 162 -4.42 3.50 -9.21
N MET A 163 -5.53 3.03 -9.78
CA MET A 163 -5.66 1.66 -10.27
C MET A 163 -4.59 1.33 -11.31
N TYR A 164 -4.42 2.18 -12.33
CA TYR A 164 -3.41 1.94 -13.38
C TYR A 164 -1.98 1.95 -12.82
N ILE A 165 -1.67 2.87 -11.90
CA ILE A 165 -0.38 2.94 -11.24
C ILE A 165 -0.13 1.63 -10.46
N MET A 166 -1.10 1.16 -9.68
CA MET A 166 -0.98 -0.08 -8.91
C MET A 166 -0.80 -1.30 -9.81
N ILE A 167 -1.57 -1.43 -10.89
CA ILE A 167 -1.43 -2.55 -11.83
C ILE A 167 -0.05 -2.51 -12.49
N SER A 168 0.41 -1.34 -12.96
CA SER A 168 1.73 -1.20 -13.57
C SER A 168 2.85 -1.55 -12.59
N ALA A 169 2.75 -1.09 -11.34
CA ALA A 169 3.71 -1.41 -10.29
C ALA A 169 3.73 -2.93 -9.98
N ASN A 170 2.56 -3.58 -9.93
CA ASN A 170 2.45 -5.02 -9.72
C ASN A 170 3.10 -5.83 -10.86
N VAL A 171 2.86 -5.42 -12.11
CA VAL A 171 3.49 -6.07 -13.28
C VAL A 171 5.01 -5.91 -13.21
N LEU A 172 5.50 -4.70 -12.93
CA LEU A 172 6.95 -4.45 -12.77
C LEU A 172 7.55 -5.24 -11.62
N ASN A 173 6.82 -5.37 -10.50
CA ASN A 173 7.24 -6.17 -9.35
C ASN A 173 7.40 -7.65 -9.74
N ILE A 174 6.39 -8.26 -10.38
CA ILE A 174 6.45 -9.67 -10.80
C ILE A 174 7.61 -9.90 -11.78
N ILE A 175 7.81 -9.00 -12.76
CA ILE A 175 8.93 -9.08 -13.70
C ILE A 175 10.27 -8.95 -12.96
N GLY A 176 10.37 -7.97 -12.06
CA GLY A 176 11.58 -7.74 -11.25
C GLY A 176 11.92 -8.95 -10.38
N ASN A 177 10.94 -9.52 -9.69
CA ASN A 177 11.10 -10.72 -8.89
C ASN A 177 11.52 -11.92 -9.73
N TYR A 178 10.93 -12.10 -10.93
CA TYR A 178 11.36 -13.16 -11.84
C TYR A 178 12.81 -13.04 -12.25
N ILE A 179 13.29 -11.84 -12.54
CA ILE A 179 14.68 -11.59 -12.94
C ILE A 179 15.63 -11.80 -11.76
N LEU A 180 15.32 -11.22 -10.60
CA LEU A 180 16.22 -11.20 -9.44
C LEU A 180 16.24 -12.54 -8.69
N ILE A 181 15.09 -13.17 -8.46
CA ILE A 181 15.02 -14.45 -7.70
C ILE A 181 15.61 -15.61 -8.51
N TYR A 182 15.35 -15.65 -9.82
CA TYR A 182 15.84 -16.75 -10.67
C TYR A 182 17.19 -16.46 -11.36
N GLY A 183 17.87 -15.37 -10.98
CA GLY A 183 19.22 -15.06 -11.47
C GLY A 183 19.30 -14.85 -12.97
N LYS A 184 18.25 -14.29 -13.60
CA LYS A 184 18.27 -13.98 -15.03
C LYS A 184 19.05 -12.69 -15.26
N LEU A 185 19.65 -12.57 -16.46
CA LEU A 185 20.46 -11.40 -16.87
C LEU A 185 21.78 -11.23 -16.08
N GLY A 186 22.28 -12.28 -15.41
CA GLY A 186 23.60 -12.26 -14.73
C GLY A 186 23.57 -11.82 -13.27
N PHE A 187 22.39 -11.81 -12.65
CA PHE A 187 22.22 -11.63 -11.21
C PHE A 187 22.28 -12.96 -10.46
#